data_998a665a344b9cec5009f36afe00e555
#
_entry.id   998a665a344b9cec5009f36afe00e555
#
_cell.length_a   1.000
_cell.length_b   1.000
_cell.length_c   1.000
_cell.angle_alpha   90.00
_cell.angle_beta   90.00
_cell.angle_gamma   90.00
#
_symmetry.space_group_name_H-M   'P 1'
#
loop_
_entity.id
_entity.type
_entity.pdbx_description
1 polymer ?
#
loop_
_entity_poly.entity_id
_entity_poly.type
_entity_poly.pdbx_seq_one_letter_code
_entity_poly.pdbx_strand_id
1 'polypeptide(L)'
;MAKPNPRPRVCIDRVLPKDALRFQETRRVGRPAVLRAISPLGKTWINGSTLRVRFVGGTAAERAIVREQAGWWTQHANLKFDFNNAPDAEIRISFDKNDGAWSYVGTDAKGISQGETTMNLGFLDGGTVAHEFGHAIGLAHEHQNPDGGIQWNEPVVISSLAGSPNFWTPEQTRHNVLSKYTANQLNGTKFDPDSIMLYFFPASWTLNGIATEQNEVLSETDKLFIKSARMYPPTGPIESKLLELKPGGSPLSADIGKPGEEDVFTFKVSTGGSYLVETQGATDTVMKLFGPNSPTNLIAEDDDSGAGSNARIRASLIPGQYFVQVRHWDPKKTGKYAVGVRKG
;
A
#
# COMPACT_ATOMS: atom_id res chain seq x y z
N MET A 1 21.60 -36.44 -14.70
CA MET A 1 21.10 -35.21 -15.31
C MET A 1 20.46 -34.41 -14.19
N ALA A 2 21.00 -33.23 -13.83
CA ALA A 2 20.36 -32.35 -12.85
C ALA A 2 18.98 -31.93 -13.39
N LYS A 3 17.94 -32.03 -12.56
CA LYS A 3 16.62 -31.48 -12.92
C LYS A 3 16.82 -30.01 -13.26
N PRO A 4 16.25 -29.50 -14.38
CA PRO A 4 16.29 -28.09 -14.65
C PRO A 4 15.70 -27.35 -13.45
N ASN A 5 16.45 -26.40 -12.91
CA ASN A 5 15.98 -25.54 -11.81
C ASN A 5 14.65 -24.89 -12.26
N PRO A 6 13.55 -25.08 -11.55
CA PRO A 6 12.29 -24.49 -11.98
C PRO A 6 12.48 -22.98 -12.10
N ARG A 7 12.04 -22.40 -13.23
CA ARG A 7 12.07 -20.94 -13.40
C ARG A 7 11.24 -20.31 -12.28
N PRO A 8 11.71 -19.24 -11.66
CA PRO A 8 10.99 -18.60 -10.56
C PRO A 8 9.62 -18.12 -11.04
N ARG A 9 8.59 -18.46 -10.29
CA ARG A 9 7.29 -17.82 -10.40
C ARG A 9 7.37 -16.54 -9.60
N VAL A 10 7.11 -15.43 -10.23
CA VAL A 10 7.12 -14.11 -9.60
C VAL A 10 5.71 -13.53 -9.62
N CYS A 11 5.33 -12.84 -8.57
CA CYS A 11 4.08 -12.11 -8.54
C CYS A 11 4.22 -10.72 -9.17
N ILE A 12 3.11 -10.05 -9.46
CA ILE A 12 3.06 -8.70 -10.00
C ILE A 12 2.39 -7.81 -8.95
N ASP A 13 3.08 -6.79 -8.45
CA ASP A 13 2.38 -5.71 -7.78
C ASP A 13 1.74 -4.79 -8.84
N ARG A 14 0.45 -4.57 -8.69
CA ARG A 14 -0.29 -3.66 -9.57
C ARG A 14 -0.45 -2.31 -8.89
N VAL A 15 0.08 -1.27 -9.53
CA VAL A 15 -0.14 0.13 -9.16
C VAL A 15 -0.99 0.82 -10.23
N LEU A 16 -1.73 1.85 -9.85
CA LEU A 16 -2.49 2.62 -10.82
C LEU A 16 -1.56 3.30 -11.83
N PRO A 17 -1.93 3.36 -13.13
CA PRO A 17 -1.07 3.93 -14.18
C PRO A 17 -0.57 5.36 -13.91
N LYS A 18 -1.38 6.18 -13.22
CA LYS A 18 -1.00 7.54 -12.79
C LYS A 18 0.21 7.55 -11.84
N ASP A 19 0.40 6.49 -11.07
CA ASP A 19 1.49 6.37 -10.09
C ASP A 19 2.75 5.76 -10.73
N ALA A 20 2.60 4.93 -11.75
CA ALA A 20 3.72 4.39 -12.53
C ALA A 20 4.56 5.50 -13.19
N LEU A 21 3.95 6.65 -13.57
CA LEU A 21 4.65 7.79 -14.13
C LEU A 21 5.50 8.54 -13.09
N ARG A 22 5.12 8.54 -11.82
CA ARG A 22 5.88 9.19 -10.73
C ARG A 22 7.21 8.49 -10.44
N PHE A 23 7.37 7.23 -10.79
CA PHE A 23 8.63 6.48 -10.63
C PHE A 23 9.76 6.97 -11.55
N GLN A 24 9.45 7.67 -12.65
CA GLN A 24 10.44 8.09 -13.65
C GLN A 24 11.11 9.44 -13.35
N GLU A 25 10.56 10.28 -12.46
CA GLU A 25 10.98 11.69 -12.35
C GLU A 25 11.94 12.06 -11.22
N THR A 26 12.30 11.16 -10.29
CA THR A 26 13.12 11.57 -9.12
C THR A 26 14.47 10.87 -9.02
N ARG A 27 15.45 11.36 -9.78
CA ARG A 27 16.88 11.16 -9.49
C ARG A 27 17.38 12.32 -8.60
N ARG A 28 17.38 12.18 -7.28
CA ARG A 28 18.28 12.93 -6.39
C ARG A 28 18.63 12.13 -5.14
N VAL A 29 19.93 12.10 -4.83
CA VAL A 29 20.58 11.27 -3.81
C VAL A 29 20.52 11.95 -2.44
N GLY A 30 20.15 11.21 -1.37
CA GLY A 30 20.29 11.64 0.03
C GLY A 30 20.41 10.43 0.97
N ARG A 31 21.20 10.56 2.03
CA ARG A 31 21.66 9.50 2.95
C ARG A 31 20.55 8.82 3.79
N PRO A 32 20.76 7.56 4.24
CA PRO A 32 19.70 6.68 4.73
C PRO A 32 19.37 6.82 6.23
N ALA A 33 18.11 6.59 6.57
CA ALA A 33 17.66 6.32 7.94
C ALA A 33 17.28 4.84 8.07
N VAL A 34 17.56 4.23 9.20
CA VAL A 34 17.52 2.79 9.46
C VAL A 34 16.11 2.32 9.81
N LEU A 35 15.47 1.56 8.94
CA LEU A 35 14.24 0.80 9.20
C LEU A 35 14.09 -0.34 8.16
N ARG A 36 13.26 -1.39 8.38
CA ARG A 36 13.25 -2.66 7.61
C ARG A 36 11.83 -3.06 7.16
N ALA A 37 11.59 -3.38 5.91
CA ALA A 37 10.39 -3.56 5.08
C ALA A 37 9.94 -2.28 4.37
N ILE A 38 9.29 -2.35 3.22
CA ILE A 38 8.94 -1.16 2.45
C ILE A 38 7.44 -1.04 2.17
N SER A 39 6.91 0.17 2.35
CA SER A 39 5.54 0.55 1.99
C SER A 39 5.57 1.86 1.21
N PRO A 40 5.05 1.90 -0.03
CA PRO A 40 4.91 3.14 -0.78
C PRO A 40 4.00 4.12 -0.04
N LEU A 41 4.39 5.39 -0.05
CA LEU A 41 3.65 6.43 0.65
C LEU A 41 2.24 6.61 0.10
N GLY A 42 1.29 6.80 1.01
CA GLY A 42 -0.09 7.05 0.67
C GLY A 42 -0.86 5.82 0.18
N LYS A 43 -0.31 4.61 0.31
CA LYS A 43 -0.98 3.36 -0.05
C LYS A 43 -1.60 2.63 1.14
N THR A 44 -1.35 3.07 2.37
CA THR A 44 -1.89 2.49 3.58
C THR A 44 -3.38 2.78 3.76
N TRP A 45 -4.09 1.85 4.37
CA TRP A 45 -5.45 2.06 4.87
C TRP A 45 -5.40 2.83 6.19
N ILE A 46 -6.51 3.42 6.59
CA ILE A 46 -6.61 4.02 7.94
C ILE A 46 -6.44 2.92 8.99
N ASN A 47 -5.58 3.14 9.99
CA ASN A 47 -5.33 2.21 11.08
C ASN A 47 -6.64 1.83 11.80
N GLY A 48 -6.86 0.54 12.06
CA GLY A 48 -8.08 0.00 12.63
C GLY A 48 -9.20 -0.28 11.63
N SER A 49 -8.98 -0.08 10.33
CA SER A 49 -9.98 -0.37 9.28
C SER A 49 -10.35 -1.85 9.23
N THR A 50 -11.60 -2.10 8.86
CA THR A 50 -12.06 -3.42 8.42
C THR A 50 -12.12 -3.43 6.89
N LEU A 51 -11.32 -4.29 6.27
CA LEU A 51 -11.28 -4.49 4.83
C LEU A 51 -12.18 -5.67 4.47
N ARG A 52 -13.18 -5.42 3.64
CA ARG A 52 -14.10 -6.47 3.19
C ARG A 52 -13.46 -7.25 2.06
N VAL A 53 -13.61 -8.56 2.10
CA VAL A 53 -13.03 -9.49 1.15
C VAL A 53 -14.13 -10.26 0.43
N ARG A 54 -14.10 -10.24 -0.90
CA ARG A 54 -15.01 -10.96 -1.78
C ARG A 54 -14.25 -12.01 -2.59
N PHE A 55 -14.73 -13.23 -2.58
CA PHE A 55 -14.27 -14.27 -3.49
C PHE A 55 -15.08 -14.23 -4.79
N VAL A 56 -14.41 -14.02 -5.91
CA VAL A 56 -15.01 -14.06 -7.26
C VAL A 56 -14.95 -15.48 -7.85
N GLY A 57 -14.35 -16.42 -7.13
CA GLY A 57 -14.22 -17.83 -7.51
C GLY A 57 -13.58 -18.64 -6.39
N GLY A 58 -12.89 -19.71 -6.78
CA GLY A 58 -12.15 -20.59 -5.88
C GLY A 58 -13.01 -21.65 -5.19
N THR A 59 -12.38 -22.78 -4.89
CA THR A 59 -12.94 -23.88 -4.10
C THR A 59 -12.99 -23.53 -2.61
N ALA A 60 -13.72 -24.30 -1.83
CA ALA A 60 -13.73 -24.15 -0.37
C ALA A 60 -12.33 -24.32 0.25
N ALA A 61 -11.51 -25.22 -0.28
CA ALA A 61 -10.14 -25.45 0.18
C ALA A 61 -9.23 -24.24 -0.12
N GLU A 62 -9.28 -23.70 -1.34
CA GLU A 62 -8.53 -22.48 -1.71
C GLU A 62 -8.92 -21.29 -0.83
N ARG A 63 -10.22 -21.06 -0.62
CA ARG A 63 -10.73 -20.01 0.26
C ARG A 63 -10.32 -20.19 1.72
N ALA A 64 -10.16 -21.43 2.19
CA ALA A 64 -9.67 -21.72 3.55
C ALA A 64 -8.21 -21.30 3.71
N ILE A 65 -7.34 -21.65 2.75
CA ILE A 65 -5.94 -21.20 2.71
C ILE A 65 -5.84 -19.68 2.71
N VAL A 66 -6.69 -19.02 1.91
CA VAL A 66 -6.72 -17.54 1.86
C VAL A 66 -7.05 -16.95 3.22
N ARG A 67 -8.06 -17.46 3.92
CA ARG A 67 -8.42 -16.96 5.27
C ARG A 67 -7.32 -17.17 6.29
N GLU A 68 -6.65 -18.31 6.23
CA GLU A 68 -5.55 -18.64 7.13
C GLU A 68 -4.37 -17.68 6.94
N GLN A 69 -3.83 -17.60 5.72
CA GLN A 69 -2.62 -16.81 5.47
C GLN A 69 -2.88 -15.29 5.54
N ALA A 70 -4.06 -14.81 5.15
CA ALA A 70 -4.45 -13.42 5.39
C ALA A 70 -4.43 -13.09 6.89
N GLY A 71 -4.86 -14.03 7.72
CA GLY A 71 -4.86 -13.92 9.18
C GLY A 71 -3.48 -13.72 9.79
N TRP A 72 -2.40 -14.13 9.13
CA TRP A 72 -1.04 -13.91 9.64
C TRP A 72 -0.73 -12.42 9.82
N TRP A 73 -1.19 -11.56 8.92
CA TRP A 73 -0.99 -10.11 9.04
C TRP A 73 -1.82 -9.50 10.17
N THR A 74 -3.07 -9.89 10.30
CA THR A 74 -3.99 -9.30 11.31
C THR A 74 -3.68 -9.72 12.75
N GLN A 75 -2.81 -10.71 12.95
CA GLN A 75 -2.23 -11.00 14.26
C GLN A 75 -1.28 -9.90 14.75
N HIS A 76 -0.76 -9.08 13.84
CA HIS A 76 0.24 -8.05 14.13
C HIS A 76 -0.23 -6.64 13.75
N ALA A 77 -1.00 -6.51 12.68
CA ALA A 77 -1.57 -5.26 12.20
C ALA A 77 -2.92 -4.96 12.88
N ASN A 78 -3.15 -3.72 13.27
CA ASN A 78 -4.47 -3.27 13.70
C ASN A 78 -5.39 -3.06 12.48
N LEU A 79 -5.66 -4.15 11.76
CA LEU A 79 -6.59 -4.27 10.65
C LEU A 79 -7.47 -5.50 10.86
N LYS A 80 -8.62 -5.54 10.20
CA LYS A 80 -9.50 -6.71 10.15
C LYS A 80 -9.84 -7.05 8.70
N PHE A 81 -9.89 -8.33 8.37
CA PHE A 81 -10.47 -8.81 7.13
C PHE A 81 -11.85 -9.39 7.39
N ASP A 82 -12.85 -8.86 6.70
CA ASP A 82 -14.23 -9.34 6.76
C ASP A 82 -14.61 -10.04 5.44
N PHE A 83 -14.61 -11.36 5.47
CA PHE A 83 -14.90 -12.23 4.32
C PHE A 83 -16.43 -12.36 4.09
N ASN A 84 -17.13 -11.24 4.01
CA ASN A 84 -18.59 -11.16 3.88
C ASN A 84 -19.11 -11.23 2.43
N ASN A 85 -18.20 -11.27 1.43
CA ASN A 85 -18.50 -11.24 -0.01
C ASN A 85 -19.32 -10.03 -0.46
N ALA A 86 -19.22 -8.89 0.21
CA ALA A 86 -19.90 -7.66 -0.20
C ALA A 86 -19.58 -7.31 -1.66
N PRO A 87 -20.55 -6.87 -2.46
CA PRO A 87 -20.34 -6.58 -3.88
C PRO A 87 -19.33 -5.44 -4.11
N ASP A 88 -19.21 -4.53 -3.15
CA ASP A 88 -18.33 -3.37 -3.14
C ASP A 88 -17.10 -3.57 -2.21
N ALA A 89 -16.70 -4.82 -1.98
CA ALA A 89 -15.54 -5.15 -1.14
C ALA A 89 -14.24 -4.48 -1.65
N GLU A 90 -13.38 -4.12 -0.72
CA GLU A 90 -12.06 -3.52 -1.00
C GLU A 90 -11.15 -4.52 -1.70
N ILE A 91 -11.15 -5.78 -1.26
CA ILE A 91 -10.32 -6.86 -1.80
C ILE A 91 -11.24 -7.85 -2.52
N ARG A 92 -11.03 -8.03 -3.83
CA ARG A 92 -11.83 -8.92 -4.68
C ARG A 92 -10.88 -9.92 -5.35
N ILE A 93 -11.03 -11.21 -4.98
CA ILE A 93 -10.05 -12.26 -5.27
C ILE A 93 -10.57 -13.20 -6.37
N SER A 94 -9.82 -13.31 -7.46
CA SER A 94 -9.95 -14.37 -8.48
C SER A 94 -8.91 -15.48 -8.26
N PHE A 95 -9.12 -16.61 -8.96
CA PHE A 95 -8.27 -17.79 -8.90
C PHE A 95 -7.94 -18.27 -10.32
N ASP A 96 -7.63 -17.34 -11.23
CA ASP A 96 -7.23 -17.70 -12.60
C ASP A 96 -5.80 -18.21 -12.62
N LYS A 97 -5.64 -19.50 -12.90
CA LYS A 97 -4.34 -20.18 -12.95
C LYS A 97 -3.43 -19.72 -14.10
N ASN A 98 -4.00 -19.02 -15.08
CA ASN A 98 -3.25 -18.51 -16.23
C ASN A 98 -2.78 -17.08 -16.05
N ASP A 99 -3.22 -16.36 -14.98
CA ASP A 99 -2.89 -14.95 -14.73
C ASP A 99 -1.92 -14.75 -13.55
N GLY A 100 -1.24 -15.82 -13.11
CA GLY A 100 -0.25 -15.75 -12.03
C GLY A 100 -0.85 -15.35 -10.67
N ALA A 101 0.00 -14.89 -9.74
CA ALA A 101 -0.42 -14.26 -8.49
C ALA A 101 -0.10 -12.78 -8.55
N TRP A 102 -1.04 -11.93 -8.11
CA TRP A 102 -0.86 -10.49 -8.06
C TRP A 102 -1.89 -9.81 -7.16
N SER A 103 -1.54 -8.63 -6.67
CA SER A 103 -2.46 -7.74 -5.96
C SER A 103 -2.21 -6.27 -6.32
N TYR A 104 -3.25 -5.43 -6.21
CA TYR A 104 -3.08 -3.99 -6.15
C TYR A 104 -2.53 -3.59 -4.77
N VAL A 105 -1.68 -2.56 -4.73
CA VAL A 105 -1.03 -2.11 -3.50
C VAL A 105 -1.96 -1.20 -2.69
N GLY A 106 -2.39 -1.68 -1.54
CA GLY A 106 -3.17 -0.92 -0.57
C GLY A 106 -4.40 -0.23 -1.17
N THR A 107 -4.52 1.06 -0.93
CA THR A 107 -5.68 1.86 -1.35
C THR A 107 -5.87 1.98 -2.86
N ASP A 108 -4.91 1.56 -3.71
CA ASP A 108 -5.08 1.52 -5.17
C ASP A 108 -6.24 0.62 -5.59
N ALA A 109 -6.53 -0.42 -4.81
CA ALA A 109 -7.69 -1.27 -5.00
C ALA A 109 -9.02 -0.50 -5.13
N LYS A 110 -9.12 0.69 -4.54
CA LYS A 110 -10.32 1.54 -4.61
C LYS A 110 -10.49 2.23 -5.98
N GLY A 111 -9.40 2.38 -6.73
CA GLY A 111 -9.44 2.92 -8.10
C GLY A 111 -9.89 1.90 -9.15
N ILE A 112 -10.09 0.65 -8.76
CA ILE A 112 -10.46 -0.45 -9.66
C ILE A 112 -11.98 -0.63 -9.65
N SER A 113 -12.56 -0.76 -10.83
CA SER A 113 -14.01 -0.90 -11.00
C SER A 113 -14.55 -2.10 -10.21
N GLN A 114 -15.77 -1.96 -9.65
CA GLN A 114 -16.35 -2.99 -8.76
C GLN A 114 -16.60 -4.34 -9.46
N GLY A 115 -16.66 -4.36 -10.77
CA GLY A 115 -16.78 -5.58 -11.58
C GLY A 115 -15.46 -6.33 -11.76
N GLU A 116 -14.31 -5.70 -11.46
CA GLU A 116 -12.99 -6.25 -11.67
C GLU A 116 -12.38 -6.74 -10.35
N THR A 117 -11.44 -7.66 -10.44
CA THR A 117 -10.71 -8.19 -9.29
C THR A 117 -9.56 -7.26 -8.91
N THR A 118 -9.22 -7.24 -7.62
CA THR A 118 -8.08 -6.47 -7.09
C THR A 118 -6.92 -7.35 -6.66
N MET A 119 -7.12 -8.66 -6.71
CA MET A 119 -6.13 -9.69 -6.43
C MET A 119 -6.44 -10.93 -7.27
N ASN A 120 -5.42 -11.59 -7.79
CA ASN A 120 -5.53 -12.92 -8.36
C ASN A 120 -4.59 -13.89 -7.65
N LEU A 121 -5.07 -15.09 -7.38
CA LEU A 121 -4.32 -16.16 -6.74
C LEU A 121 -4.30 -17.37 -7.69
N GLY A 122 -3.53 -17.27 -8.77
CA GLY A 122 -3.40 -18.35 -9.75
C GLY A 122 -2.67 -19.57 -9.21
N PHE A 123 -1.95 -19.41 -8.11
CA PHE A 123 -1.34 -20.48 -7.30
C PHE A 123 -1.31 -20.04 -5.82
N LEU A 124 -1.22 -21.00 -4.90
CA LEU A 124 -1.29 -20.77 -3.46
C LEU A 124 -0.13 -21.44 -2.70
N ASP A 125 0.94 -21.78 -3.42
CA ASP A 125 2.09 -22.50 -2.86
C ASP A 125 2.82 -21.65 -1.81
N GLY A 126 3.28 -22.27 -0.72
CA GLY A 126 4.04 -21.59 0.33
C GLY A 126 3.30 -20.40 0.93
N GLY A 127 3.96 -19.26 1.01
CA GLY A 127 3.44 -18.00 1.56
C GLY A 127 2.78 -17.06 0.54
N THR A 128 2.45 -17.53 -0.67
CA THR A 128 1.95 -16.67 -1.78
C THR A 128 0.75 -15.82 -1.35
N VAL A 129 -0.22 -16.40 -0.68
CA VAL A 129 -1.41 -15.65 -0.26
C VAL A 129 -1.04 -14.55 0.75
N ALA A 130 -0.18 -14.86 1.72
CA ALA A 130 0.29 -13.85 2.68
C ALA A 130 1.07 -12.74 1.97
N HIS A 131 1.88 -13.06 0.96
CA HIS A 131 2.58 -12.10 0.13
C HIS A 131 1.60 -11.13 -0.58
N GLU A 132 0.58 -11.66 -1.27
CA GLU A 132 -0.42 -10.84 -1.96
C GLU A 132 -1.25 -9.99 -0.99
N PHE A 133 -1.58 -10.52 0.19
CA PHE A 133 -2.21 -9.72 1.24
C PHE A 133 -1.29 -8.65 1.80
N GLY A 134 0.04 -8.86 1.82
CA GLY A 134 1.02 -7.83 2.11
C GLY A 134 0.89 -6.64 1.16
N HIS A 135 0.77 -6.89 -0.15
CA HIS A 135 0.45 -5.84 -1.13
C HIS A 135 -0.91 -5.19 -0.83
N ALA A 136 -1.95 -5.97 -0.64
CA ALA A 136 -3.29 -5.45 -0.38
C ALA A 136 -3.37 -4.53 0.85
N ILE A 137 -2.47 -4.68 1.82
CA ILE A 137 -2.34 -3.77 2.97
C ILE A 137 -1.26 -2.70 2.82
N GLY A 138 -0.69 -2.53 1.63
CA GLY A 138 0.17 -1.40 1.28
C GLY A 138 1.67 -1.68 1.33
N LEU A 139 2.14 -2.92 1.38
CA LEU A 139 3.55 -3.27 1.26
C LEU A 139 3.97 -3.40 -0.20
N ALA A 140 5.22 -3.08 -0.51
CA ALA A 140 5.85 -3.32 -1.81
C ALA A 140 6.86 -4.46 -1.73
N HIS A 141 7.41 -4.87 -2.87
CA HIS A 141 8.42 -5.92 -2.92
C HIS A 141 9.73 -5.50 -2.26
N GLU A 142 10.24 -6.32 -1.36
CA GLU A 142 11.46 -6.04 -0.61
C GLU A 142 12.71 -5.93 -1.50
N HIS A 143 12.77 -6.62 -2.66
CA HIS A 143 13.89 -6.47 -3.60
C HIS A 143 13.96 -5.08 -4.26
N GLN A 144 12.89 -4.30 -4.22
CA GLN A 144 12.86 -2.91 -4.69
C GLN A 144 13.35 -1.92 -3.62
N ASN A 145 13.73 -2.41 -2.45
CA ASN A 145 14.34 -1.63 -1.38
C ASN A 145 15.68 -1.03 -1.87
N PRO A 146 15.89 0.29 -1.79
CA PRO A 146 17.12 0.93 -2.23
C PRO A 146 18.36 0.43 -1.47
N ASP A 147 18.19 -0.04 -0.22
CA ASP A 147 19.28 -0.53 0.63
C ASP A 147 19.63 -2.01 0.38
N GLY A 148 18.91 -2.72 -0.50
CA GLY A 148 19.11 -4.15 -0.77
C GLY A 148 20.44 -4.49 -1.45
N GLY A 149 21.16 -3.50 -1.97
CA GLY A 149 22.45 -3.71 -2.63
C GLY A 149 22.43 -4.58 -3.89
N ILE A 150 21.23 -4.99 -4.36
CA ILE A 150 21.07 -5.89 -5.50
C ILE A 150 21.49 -5.15 -6.78
N GLN A 151 22.42 -5.74 -7.53
CA GLN A 151 22.84 -5.26 -8.84
C GLN A 151 22.31 -6.21 -9.91
N TRP A 152 21.23 -5.82 -10.56
CA TRP A 152 20.56 -6.68 -11.52
C TRP A 152 21.36 -6.89 -12.81
N ASN A 153 21.41 -8.13 -13.30
CA ASN A 153 21.81 -8.47 -14.66
C ASN A 153 20.58 -8.36 -15.59
N GLU A 154 20.23 -7.12 -15.96
CA GLU A 154 18.99 -6.80 -16.67
C GLU A 154 18.71 -7.72 -17.88
N PRO A 155 19.68 -7.97 -18.82
CA PRO A 155 19.43 -8.86 -19.96
C PRO A 155 19.02 -10.27 -19.53
N VAL A 156 19.64 -10.82 -18.47
CA VAL A 156 19.35 -12.16 -17.97
C VAL A 156 17.97 -12.21 -17.32
N VAL A 157 17.61 -11.21 -16.51
CA VAL A 157 16.29 -11.15 -15.86
C VAL A 157 15.18 -11.04 -16.89
N ILE A 158 15.32 -10.14 -17.87
CA ILE A 158 14.34 -9.96 -18.96
C ILE A 158 14.17 -11.27 -19.75
N SER A 159 15.27 -11.90 -20.15
CA SER A 159 15.21 -13.18 -20.86
C SER A 159 14.57 -14.31 -20.05
N SER A 160 14.82 -14.36 -18.73
CA SER A 160 14.25 -15.36 -17.84
C SER A 160 12.74 -15.21 -17.69
N LEU A 161 12.23 -13.98 -17.60
CA LEU A 161 10.82 -13.70 -17.39
C LEU A 161 9.99 -13.63 -18.68
N ALA A 162 10.62 -13.48 -19.83
CA ALA A 162 9.95 -13.47 -21.14
C ALA A 162 9.31 -14.81 -21.53
N GLY A 163 9.73 -15.94 -20.93
CA GLY A 163 9.19 -17.26 -21.20
C GLY A 163 8.26 -17.79 -20.10
N SER A 164 7.73 -19.00 -20.35
CA SER A 164 6.91 -19.69 -19.35
C SER A 164 7.62 -19.78 -17.98
N PRO A 165 6.93 -19.62 -16.85
CA PRO A 165 5.48 -19.42 -16.70
C PRO A 165 5.04 -17.95 -16.75
N ASN A 166 5.95 -16.97 -16.82
CA ASN A 166 5.66 -15.55 -16.57
C ASN A 166 5.21 -14.80 -17.85
N PHE A 167 5.86 -15.03 -18.99
CA PHE A 167 5.58 -14.36 -20.28
C PHE A 167 5.56 -12.83 -20.23
N TRP A 168 6.44 -12.23 -19.41
CA TRP A 168 6.49 -10.79 -19.20
C TRP A 168 7.18 -10.04 -20.34
N THR A 169 6.68 -8.85 -20.64
CA THR A 169 7.39 -7.91 -21.52
C THR A 169 8.61 -7.34 -20.79
N PRO A 170 9.59 -6.80 -21.53
CA PRO A 170 10.72 -6.10 -20.92
C PRO A 170 10.29 -4.96 -19.99
N GLU A 171 9.22 -4.22 -20.33
CA GLU A 171 8.68 -3.13 -19.54
C GLU A 171 8.09 -3.63 -18.23
N GLN A 172 7.32 -4.73 -18.26
CA GLN A 172 6.81 -5.38 -17.05
C GLN A 172 7.94 -5.85 -16.15
N THR A 173 8.99 -6.45 -16.72
CA THR A 173 10.17 -6.89 -15.96
C THR A 173 10.90 -5.71 -15.33
N ARG A 174 11.11 -4.61 -16.06
CA ARG A 174 11.74 -3.41 -15.52
C ARG A 174 10.93 -2.83 -14.38
N HIS A 175 9.63 -2.72 -14.54
CA HIS A 175 8.75 -2.15 -13.52
C HIS A 175 8.72 -3.01 -12.24
N ASN A 176 8.46 -4.32 -12.38
CA ASN A 176 8.19 -5.18 -11.23
C ASN A 176 9.46 -5.73 -10.55
N VAL A 177 10.60 -5.81 -11.26
CA VAL A 177 11.82 -6.42 -10.70
C VAL A 177 12.99 -5.44 -10.65
N LEU A 178 13.28 -4.76 -11.76
CA LEU A 178 14.54 -4.02 -11.87
C LEU A 178 14.48 -2.63 -11.25
N SER A 179 13.30 -2.02 -11.22
CA SER A 179 13.10 -0.69 -10.63
C SER A 179 13.21 -0.74 -9.11
N LYS A 180 13.84 0.29 -8.54
CA LYS A 180 13.93 0.48 -7.09
C LYS A 180 13.21 1.76 -6.70
N TYR A 181 12.56 1.70 -5.56
CA TYR A 181 12.03 2.90 -4.93
C TYR A 181 13.17 3.82 -4.50
N THR A 182 12.92 5.11 -4.47
CA THR A 182 13.80 6.06 -3.80
C THR A 182 13.43 6.18 -2.33
N ALA A 183 14.39 6.47 -1.47
CA ALA A 183 14.18 6.51 -0.02
C ALA A 183 13.14 7.55 0.45
N ASN A 184 12.77 8.52 -0.40
CA ASN A 184 11.71 9.50 -0.15
C ASN A 184 10.32 9.06 -0.63
N GLN A 185 10.20 7.93 -1.30
CA GLN A 185 8.93 7.35 -1.76
C GLN A 185 8.39 6.29 -0.81
N LEU A 186 9.13 5.96 0.24
CA LEU A 186 8.86 4.82 1.11
C LEU A 186 8.78 5.21 2.58
N ASN A 187 7.82 4.64 3.28
CA ASN A 187 8.02 4.20 4.65
C ASN A 187 8.86 2.91 4.55
N GLY A 188 10.15 2.94 4.86
CA GLY A 188 11.00 1.81 4.54
C GLY A 188 12.04 1.52 5.61
N THR A 189 12.70 0.39 5.43
CA THR A 189 13.63 -0.21 6.37
C THR A 189 14.89 -0.66 5.66
N LYS A 190 15.89 -1.15 6.37
CA LYS A 190 16.98 -1.93 5.78
C LYS A 190 16.40 -3.12 5.04
N PHE A 191 17.10 -3.59 4.01
CA PHE A 191 16.75 -4.80 3.29
C PHE A 191 16.65 -6.00 4.24
N ASP A 192 15.55 -6.73 4.14
CA ASP A 192 15.29 -7.94 4.92
C ASP A 192 15.28 -9.18 3.99
N PRO A 193 16.29 -10.03 4.01
CA PRO A 193 16.36 -11.22 3.18
C PRO A 193 15.30 -12.28 3.55
N ASP A 194 14.72 -12.20 4.75
CA ASP A 194 13.73 -13.16 5.26
C ASP A 194 12.29 -12.68 5.09
N SER A 195 12.08 -11.46 4.53
CA SER A 195 10.74 -10.89 4.35
C SER A 195 9.89 -11.75 3.41
N ILE A 196 8.62 -11.97 3.78
CA ILE A 196 7.63 -12.61 2.89
C ILE A 196 7.42 -11.79 1.60
N MET A 197 7.73 -10.47 1.61
CA MET A 197 7.63 -9.59 0.46
C MET A 197 8.84 -9.66 -0.49
N LEU A 198 9.81 -10.55 -0.23
CA LEU A 198 10.98 -10.74 -1.07
C LEU A 198 10.74 -11.84 -2.12
N TYR A 199 11.07 -11.56 -3.38
CA TYR A 199 11.10 -12.59 -4.42
C TYR A 199 12.24 -13.58 -4.21
N PHE A 200 11.99 -14.85 -4.55
CA PHE A 200 13.05 -15.78 -4.89
C PHE A 200 13.68 -15.40 -6.24
N PHE A 201 14.98 -15.25 -6.27
CA PHE A 201 15.74 -15.15 -7.51
C PHE A 201 17.14 -15.79 -7.40
N PRO A 202 17.61 -16.43 -8.49
CA PRO A 202 18.91 -17.09 -8.50
C PRO A 202 20.06 -16.07 -8.63
N ALA A 203 21.26 -16.45 -8.19
CA ALA A 203 22.47 -15.62 -8.30
C ALA A 203 22.77 -15.16 -9.74
N SER A 204 22.35 -15.93 -10.76
CA SER A 204 22.53 -15.56 -12.15
C SER A 204 21.77 -14.29 -12.60
N TRP A 205 20.76 -13.87 -11.81
CA TRP A 205 20.01 -12.64 -12.06
C TRP A 205 20.73 -11.38 -11.59
N THR A 206 21.84 -11.54 -10.85
CA THR A 206 22.56 -10.40 -10.27
C THR A 206 24.01 -10.38 -10.72
N LEU A 207 24.59 -9.18 -10.86
CA LEU A 207 26.00 -8.97 -11.22
C LEU A 207 26.93 -9.20 -10.03
N ASN A 208 26.41 -9.09 -8.82
CA ASN A 208 27.16 -9.23 -7.57
C ASN A 208 26.93 -10.56 -6.83
N GLY A 209 26.28 -11.53 -7.50
CA GLY A 209 26.10 -12.89 -6.99
C GLY A 209 25.08 -13.04 -5.85
N ILE A 210 24.29 -12.00 -5.54
CA ILE A 210 23.22 -12.11 -4.56
C ILE A 210 22.12 -13.02 -5.10
N ALA A 211 21.70 -13.98 -4.29
CA ALA A 211 20.53 -14.83 -4.50
C ALA A 211 19.62 -14.75 -3.28
N THR A 212 18.38 -15.13 -3.42
CA THR A 212 17.40 -15.20 -2.33
C THR A 212 16.73 -16.56 -2.31
N GLU A 213 16.21 -16.94 -1.16
CA GLU A 213 15.38 -18.13 -1.00
C GLU A 213 13.90 -17.76 -1.07
N GLN A 214 13.04 -18.76 -1.22
CA GLN A 214 11.59 -18.54 -1.13
C GLN A 214 11.18 -18.45 0.33
N ASN A 215 10.68 -17.31 0.76
CA ASN A 215 10.15 -17.09 2.09
C ASN A 215 8.66 -17.51 2.13
N GLU A 216 8.30 -18.31 3.11
CA GLU A 216 6.96 -18.92 3.21
C GLU A 216 6.15 -18.43 4.39
N VAL A 217 6.76 -17.65 5.28
CA VAL A 217 6.15 -17.08 6.49
C VAL A 217 6.59 -15.65 6.71
N LEU A 218 5.84 -14.88 7.49
CA LEU A 218 6.24 -13.53 7.86
C LEU A 218 7.53 -13.56 8.67
N SER A 219 8.52 -12.75 8.28
CA SER A 219 9.71 -12.53 9.09
C SER A 219 9.40 -11.78 10.40
N GLU A 220 10.31 -11.78 11.35
CA GLU A 220 10.17 -10.92 12.53
C GLU A 220 10.16 -9.43 12.16
N THR A 221 10.84 -9.07 11.09
CA THR A 221 10.83 -7.71 10.55
C THR A 221 9.48 -7.33 9.97
N ASP A 222 8.86 -8.20 9.17
CA ASP A 222 7.51 -7.99 8.64
C ASP A 222 6.53 -7.72 9.78
N LYS A 223 6.56 -8.55 10.82
CA LYS A 223 5.72 -8.43 12.01
C LYS A 223 5.96 -7.15 12.80
N LEU A 224 7.22 -6.73 12.94
CA LEU A 224 7.58 -5.50 13.63
C LEU A 224 7.20 -4.26 12.82
N PHE A 225 7.40 -4.30 11.51
CA PHE A 225 7.10 -3.18 10.64
C PHE A 225 5.60 -2.94 10.53
N ILE A 226 4.81 -4.00 10.30
CA ILE A 226 3.37 -3.85 10.11
C ILE A 226 2.65 -3.29 11.35
N LYS A 227 3.15 -3.55 12.56
CA LYS A 227 2.64 -2.98 13.81
C LYS A 227 3.30 -1.67 14.23
N SER A 228 4.21 -1.13 13.43
CA SER A 228 4.88 0.13 13.74
C SER A 228 3.95 1.34 13.61
N ALA A 229 4.35 2.46 14.21
CA ALA A 229 3.60 3.74 14.11
C ALA A 229 3.44 4.25 12.66
N ARG A 230 4.18 3.69 11.71
CA ARG A 230 4.14 4.05 10.28
C ARG A 230 3.18 3.19 9.47
N MET A 231 2.66 2.11 10.04
CA MET A 231 1.75 1.18 9.39
C MET A 231 0.46 1.05 10.21
N TYR A 232 0.29 -0.05 10.94
CA TYR A 232 -0.96 -0.36 11.64
C TYR A 232 -0.67 -0.70 13.11
N PRO A 233 -0.30 0.31 13.93
CA PRO A 233 0.03 0.09 15.34
C PRO A 233 -1.16 -0.44 16.13
N PRO A 234 -0.94 -1.32 17.12
CA PRO A 234 -1.99 -1.95 17.92
C PRO A 234 -2.67 -1.01 18.93
N THR A 235 -2.50 0.29 18.82
CA THR A 235 -3.04 1.28 19.75
C THR A 235 -4.41 1.78 19.31
N GLY A 236 -5.42 1.31 20.02
CA GLY A 236 -6.76 1.89 20.13
C GLY A 236 -7.67 1.75 18.90
N PRO A 237 -8.98 1.65 19.11
CA PRO A 237 -9.95 1.78 18.04
C PRO A 237 -9.84 3.18 17.41
N ILE A 238 -10.12 3.28 16.12
CA ILE A 238 -10.22 4.55 15.38
C ILE A 238 -11.06 5.60 16.13
N GLU A 239 -12.03 5.16 16.91
CA GLU A 239 -12.93 6.03 17.65
C GLU A 239 -12.29 6.75 18.86
N SER A 240 -11.18 6.28 19.42
CA SER A 240 -10.69 6.80 20.71
C SER A 240 -9.79 8.04 20.61
N LYS A 241 -9.39 8.51 19.41
CA LYS A 241 -8.48 9.65 19.25
C LYS A 241 -8.66 10.49 17.98
N LEU A 242 -9.75 10.31 17.26
CA LEU A 242 -10.03 11.15 16.10
C LEU A 242 -10.44 12.56 16.56
N LEU A 243 -9.66 13.55 16.18
CA LEU A 243 -10.03 14.94 16.38
C LEU A 243 -11.19 15.31 15.45
N GLU A 244 -12.27 15.82 16.03
CA GLU A 244 -13.47 16.18 15.27
C GLU A 244 -13.34 17.60 14.69
N LEU A 245 -13.42 17.71 13.37
CA LEU A 245 -13.54 18.98 12.67
C LEU A 245 -15.01 19.40 12.65
N LYS A 246 -15.26 20.68 12.97
CA LYS A 246 -16.63 21.25 12.92
C LYS A 246 -16.82 21.95 11.57
N PRO A 247 -17.75 21.52 10.71
CA PRO A 247 -18.05 22.22 9.47
C PRO A 247 -18.42 23.69 9.72
N GLY A 248 -17.64 24.61 9.16
CA GLY A 248 -17.80 26.04 9.39
C GLY A 248 -17.15 26.57 10.68
N GLY A 249 -16.52 25.72 11.47
CA GLY A 249 -15.72 26.11 12.63
C GLY A 249 -14.34 26.60 12.25
N SER A 250 -13.58 27.09 13.24
CA SER A 250 -12.17 27.43 13.06
C SER A 250 -11.35 26.20 12.72
N PRO A 251 -10.35 26.33 11.83
CA PRO A 251 -9.41 25.24 11.55
C PRO A 251 -8.73 24.73 12.82
N LEU A 252 -8.57 23.42 12.92
CA LEU A 252 -7.91 22.78 14.05
C LEU A 252 -6.41 22.70 13.81
N SER A 253 -5.62 23.20 14.76
CA SER A 253 -4.16 23.11 14.71
C SER A 253 -3.72 21.67 14.96
N ALA A 254 -2.77 21.20 14.17
CA ALA A 254 -2.19 19.86 14.24
C ALA A 254 -0.67 19.92 13.98
N ASP A 255 0.00 18.81 14.24
CA ASP A 255 1.46 18.71 14.09
C ASP A 255 1.83 17.29 13.65
N ILE A 256 2.41 17.17 12.46
CA ILE A 256 3.09 15.95 12.06
C ILE A 256 4.40 15.89 12.84
N GLY A 257 4.35 15.30 14.02
CA GLY A 257 5.41 15.31 15.03
C GLY A 257 6.55 14.32 14.74
N LYS A 258 6.32 13.36 13.84
CA LYS A 258 7.30 12.32 13.49
C LYS A 258 7.33 12.09 11.98
N PRO A 259 8.50 11.80 11.39
CA PRO A 259 8.60 11.37 10.01
C PRO A 259 7.68 10.18 9.69
N GLY A 260 6.89 10.30 8.62
CA GLY A 260 5.94 9.27 8.17
C GLY A 260 4.66 9.18 8.98
N GLU A 261 4.42 10.10 9.92
CA GLU A 261 3.16 10.18 10.67
C GLU A 261 2.00 10.60 9.75
N GLU A 262 0.85 9.99 9.97
CA GLU A 262 -0.42 10.32 9.32
C GLU A 262 -1.44 10.70 10.39
N ASP A 263 -1.92 11.93 10.35
CA ASP A 263 -2.98 12.40 11.23
C ASP A 263 -4.34 12.07 10.65
N VAL A 264 -5.27 11.64 11.48
CA VAL A 264 -6.64 11.35 11.05
C VAL A 264 -7.65 12.19 11.84
N PHE A 265 -8.52 12.84 11.08
CA PHE A 265 -9.63 13.66 11.60
C PHE A 265 -10.95 13.09 11.13
N THR A 266 -12.03 13.45 11.83
CA THR A 266 -13.40 13.11 11.40
C THR A 266 -14.27 14.35 11.41
N PHE A 267 -15.33 14.35 10.59
CA PHE A 267 -16.40 15.34 10.66
C PHE A 267 -17.73 14.75 10.22
N LYS A 268 -18.80 15.35 10.69
CA LYS A 268 -20.15 14.92 10.35
C LYS A 268 -20.81 15.93 9.42
N VAL A 269 -21.32 15.43 8.30
CA VAL A 269 -22.20 16.17 7.39
C VAL A 269 -23.64 15.86 7.77
N SER A 270 -24.40 16.87 8.19
CA SER A 270 -25.83 16.76 8.49
C SER A 270 -26.72 17.14 7.31
N THR A 271 -26.24 18.01 6.43
CA THR A 271 -26.98 18.46 5.24
C THR A 271 -26.08 18.32 4.02
N GLY A 272 -26.55 17.57 3.01
CA GLY A 272 -25.81 17.37 1.76
C GLY A 272 -25.51 18.70 1.05
N GLY A 273 -24.43 18.69 0.27
CA GLY A 273 -23.99 19.86 -0.48
C GLY A 273 -22.52 19.85 -0.82
N SER A 274 -22.02 20.95 -1.39
CA SER A 274 -20.59 21.15 -1.62
C SER A 274 -19.88 21.46 -0.30
N TYR A 275 -18.78 20.77 -0.06
CA TYR A 275 -17.89 21.02 1.09
C TYR A 275 -16.47 21.22 0.61
N LEU A 276 -15.74 22.03 1.34
CA LEU A 276 -14.33 22.31 1.14
C LEU A 276 -13.58 21.82 2.39
N VAL A 277 -12.65 20.92 2.20
CA VAL A 277 -11.69 20.48 3.24
C VAL A 277 -10.33 20.99 2.82
N GLU A 278 -9.62 21.69 3.71
CA GLU A 278 -8.32 22.28 3.35
C GLU A 278 -7.37 22.29 4.54
N THR A 279 -6.08 22.13 4.24
CA THR A 279 -4.99 22.40 5.17
C THR A 279 -4.51 23.83 5.03
N GLN A 280 -3.86 24.36 6.07
CA GLN A 280 -3.31 25.71 6.16
C GLN A 280 -1.99 25.68 6.94
N GLY A 281 -1.05 26.52 6.55
CA GLY A 281 0.23 26.62 7.23
C GLY A 281 1.40 26.57 6.26
N ALA A 282 2.61 26.44 6.83
CA ALA A 282 3.85 26.35 6.05
C ALA A 282 4.23 24.90 5.70
N THR A 283 3.54 23.93 6.29
CA THR A 283 3.80 22.50 6.06
C THR A 283 3.21 22.07 4.73
N ASP A 284 4.03 21.48 3.90
CA ASP A 284 3.65 20.84 2.64
C ASP A 284 2.89 19.54 2.95
N THR A 285 1.59 19.52 2.66
CA THR A 285 0.68 18.47 3.11
C THR A 285 0.00 17.72 1.95
N VAL A 286 -0.17 16.43 2.12
CA VAL A 286 -1.05 15.58 1.30
C VAL A 286 -2.26 15.19 2.13
N MET A 287 -3.43 15.28 1.55
CA MET A 287 -4.70 15.00 2.22
C MET A 287 -5.55 13.99 1.45
N LYS A 288 -6.20 13.07 2.16
CA LYS A 288 -7.21 12.15 1.63
C LYS A 288 -8.52 12.34 2.37
N LEU A 289 -9.62 12.29 1.63
CA LEU A 289 -11.00 12.33 2.15
C LEU A 289 -11.68 11.00 1.91
N PHE A 290 -12.26 10.43 2.97
CA PHE A 290 -13.00 9.17 2.92
C PHE A 290 -14.42 9.34 3.46
N GLY A 291 -15.34 8.46 3.03
CA GLY A 291 -16.73 8.46 3.49
C GLY A 291 -17.74 8.15 2.39
N PRO A 292 -19.06 8.32 2.64
CA PRO A 292 -19.66 8.49 3.97
C PRO A 292 -19.63 7.20 4.81
N ASN A 293 -19.51 7.35 6.14
CA ASN A 293 -19.57 6.26 7.13
C ASN A 293 -18.56 5.12 6.93
N SER A 294 -17.48 5.37 6.15
CA SER A 294 -16.47 4.39 5.84
C SER A 294 -15.07 5.03 5.78
N PRO A 295 -14.12 4.57 6.58
CA PRO A 295 -12.73 5.04 6.52
C PRO A 295 -11.96 4.44 5.34
N THR A 296 -12.56 3.54 4.57
CA THR A 296 -11.94 2.91 3.39
C THR A 296 -12.48 3.42 2.07
N ASN A 297 -13.61 4.15 2.07
CA ASN A 297 -14.22 4.67 0.85
C ASN A 297 -13.58 6.00 0.46
N LEU A 298 -12.51 5.97 -0.32
CA LEU A 298 -11.80 7.16 -0.81
C LEU A 298 -12.69 7.97 -1.75
N ILE A 299 -12.87 9.25 -1.45
CA ILE A 299 -13.61 10.22 -2.26
C ILE A 299 -12.66 11.04 -3.12
N ALA A 300 -11.57 11.55 -2.53
CA ALA A 300 -10.58 12.37 -3.21
C ALA A 300 -9.26 12.40 -2.46
N GLU A 301 -8.19 12.73 -3.18
CA GLU A 301 -6.85 13.01 -2.67
C GLU A 301 -6.33 14.30 -3.32
N ASP A 302 -5.58 15.09 -2.56
CA ASP A 302 -4.98 16.33 -3.02
C ASP A 302 -3.72 16.67 -2.22
N ASP A 303 -2.77 17.39 -2.86
CA ASP A 303 -1.54 17.86 -2.23
C ASP A 303 -1.33 19.37 -2.35
N ASP A 304 -1.62 20.00 -3.51
CA ASP A 304 -1.19 21.37 -3.83
C ASP A 304 -2.32 22.30 -4.33
N SER A 305 -3.59 21.90 -4.27
CA SER A 305 -4.70 22.76 -4.74
C SER A 305 -5.10 23.88 -3.77
N GLY A 306 -4.46 23.92 -2.59
CA GLY A 306 -4.65 24.95 -1.57
C GLY A 306 -3.79 26.20 -1.78
N ALA A 307 -3.58 26.95 -0.72
CA ALA A 307 -2.67 28.10 -0.71
C ALA A 307 -1.23 27.61 -0.44
N GLY A 308 -0.28 27.97 -1.29
CA GLY A 308 1.10 27.45 -1.19
C GLY A 308 1.14 25.96 -1.47
N SER A 309 1.78 25.17 -0.59
CA SER A 309 1.85 23.69 -0.65
C SER A 309 0.80 23.05 0.29
N ASN A 310 -0.38 23.64 0.41
CA ASN A 310 -1.46 23.07 1.21
C ASN A 310 -2.45 22.31 0.33
N ALA A 311 -2.97 21.22 0.86
CA ALA A 311 -3.98 20.42 0.21
C ALA A 311 -5.38 21.05 0.31
N ARG A 312 -6.21 20.88 -0.74
CA ARG A 312 -7.59 21.36 -0.78
C ARG A 312 -8.49 20.41 -1.58
N ILE A 313 -9.45 19.80 -0.93
CA ILE A 313 -10.44 18.95 -1.56
C ILE A 313 -11.81 19.65 -1.55
N ARG A 314 -12.41 19.80 -2.73
CA ARG A 314 -13.81 20.18 -2.89
C ARG A 314 -14.63 18.97 -3.32
N ALA A 315 -15.65 18.60 -2.54
CA ALA A 315 -16.49 17.46 -2.84
C ALA A 315 -17.96 17.72 -2.55
N SER A 316 -18.86 17.11 -3.34
CA SER A 316 -20.28 17.02 -3.04
C SER A 316 -20.51 15.88 -2.08
N LEU A 317 -20.88 16.19 -0.84
CA LEU A 317 -21.06 15.23 0.24
C LEU A 317 -22.55 15.06 0.59
N ILE A 318 -22.93 13.84 0.94
CA ILE A 318 -24.26 13.51 1.48
C ILE A 318 -24.20 13.42 3.01
N PRO A 319 -25.34 13.38 3.73
CA PRO A 319 -25.32 13.19 5.19
C PRO A 319 -24.55 11.91 5.59
N GLY A 320 -23.67 12.04 6.57
CA GLY A 320 -22.82 10.92 7.05
C GLY A 320 -21.57 11.40 7.78
N GLN A 321 -20.80 10.45 8.27
CA GLN A 321 -19.49 10.69 8.86
C GLN A 321 -18.39 10.56 7.80
N TYR A 322 -17.41 11.45 7.85
CA TYR A 322 -16.29 11.52 6.94
C TYR A 322 -14.97 11.49 7.71
N PHE A 323 -13.92 11.02 7.04
CA PHE A 323 -12.59 10.90 7.59
C PHE A 323 -11.60 11.65 6.69
N VAL A 324 -10.69 12.39 7.31
CA VAL A 324 -9.64 13.15 6.64
C VAL A 324 -8.30 12.64 7.15
N GLN A 325 -7.48 12.13 6.26
CA GLN A 325 -6.11 11.70 6.56
C GLN A 325 -5.15 12.74 6.00
N VAL A 326 -4.22 13.23 6.82
CA VAL A 326 -3.22 14.23 6.44
C VAL A 326 -1.83 13.72 6.78
N ARG A 327 -0.89 13.87 5.86
CA ARG A 327 0.53 13.59 6.05
C ARG A 327 1.39 14.70 5.45
N HIS A 328 2.66 14.73 5.81
CA HIS A 328 3.63 15.55 5.09
C HIS A 328 3.87 14.98 3.69
N TRP A 329 4.05 15.86 2.67
CA TRP A 329 4.42 15.42 1.32
C TRP A 329 5.77 14.67 1.33
N ASP A 330 6.79 15.24 1.98
CA ASP A 330 8.06 14.57 2.23
C ASP A 330 7.97 13.74 3.54
N PRO A 331 7.98 12.40 3.45
CA PRO A 331 7.79 11.53 4.62
C PRO A 331 8.91 11.61 5.67
N LYS A 332 10.00 12.29 5.37
CA LYS A 332 11.12 12.50 6.29
C LYS A 332 10.97 13.77 7.11
N LYS A 333 10.02 14.62 6.75
CA LYS A 333 9.79 15.90 7.41
C LYS A 333 8.63 15.83 8.39
N THR A 334 8.64 16.79 9.26
CA THR A 334 7.60 17.08 10.27
C THR A 334 7.15 18.52 10.10
N GLY A 335 6.03 18.88 10.70
CA GLY A 335 5.62 20.27 10.64
C GLY A 335 4.23 20.53 11.16
N LYS A 336 4.02 21.76 11.60
CA LYS A 336 2.74 22.25 12.12
C LYS A 336 1.87 22.74 10.97
N TYR A 337 0.60 22.42 11.05
CA TYR A 337 -0.41 22.86 10.10
C TYR A 337 -1.75 23.07 10.82
N ALA A 338 -2.74 23.52 10.11
CA ALA A 338 -4.13 23.48 10.56
C ALA A 338 -5.00 22.83 9.47
N VAL A 339 -6.10 22.20 9.86
CA VAL A 339 -7.04 21.57 8.95
C VAL A 339 -8.45 22.05 9.28
N GLY A 340 -9.23 22.33 8.25
CA GLY A 340 -10.60 22.82 8.42
C GLY A 340 -11.55 22.27 7.37
N VAL A 341 -12.86 22.31 7.70
CA VAL A 341 -13.93 21.93 6.79
C VAL A 341 -15.02 23.01 6.80
N ARG A 342 -15.51 23.39 5.63
CA ARG A 342 -16.60 24.36 5.49
C ARG A 342 -17.51 24.04 4.31
N LYS A 343 -18.72 24.56 4.31
CA LYS A 343 -19.57 24.55 3.10
C LYS A 343 -18.87 25.37 2.00
N GLY A 344 -18.85 24.79 0.79
CA GLY A 344 -18.25 25.37 -0.39
C GLY A 344 -19.25 26.17 -1.22
#